data_f21bb64c863fbaad6d92637daf8adbaa
#
_entry.id   f21bb64c863fbaad6d92637daf8adbaa
#
_cell.length_a   1.000
_cell.length_b   1.000
_cell.length_c   1.000
_cell.angle_alpha   90.00
_cell.angle_beta   90.00
_cell.angle_gamma   90.00
#
_symmetry.space_group_name_H-M   'P 1'
#
loop_
_entity.id
_entity.type
_entity.pdbx_description
1 polymer ?
#
loop_
_entity_poly.entity_id
_entity_poly.type
_entity_poly.pdbx_seq_one_letter_code
_entity_poly.pdbx_strand_id
1 'polypeptide(L)'
;MIKILFADDDLKYSMLLKGFLQQHGYDVTYAGNGKKAWEQFPEVKPDLVLLDINMPEMDGYEVAERIRAIDPKVLIFFLTDRTEKNDRLKGFSLKANDYLAKPFYPEELLARIEERFSMNESETIEEEVYHFGETTFCYNNNELRTRSSRVLITSRQADILRLLAKNIGNVVSKEMIQEAVWGTVSYANSLAVNVQMTYLRHALQHDATVKIESLKKKGYVLSVISSE
;
A
#
# COMPACT_ATOMS: atom_id res chain seq x y z
N MET A 1 6.72 -14.43 15.26
CA MET A 1 5.24 -14.22 15.40
C MET A 1 4.99 -12.77 15.02
N ILE A 2 4.14 -12.52 14.03
CA ILE A 2 3.82 -11.17 13.53
C ILE A 2 3.01 -10.45 14.60
N LYS A 3 3.46 -9.22 14.95
CA LYS A 3 2.80 -8.36 15.94
C LYS A 3 1.87 -7.37 15.26
N ILE A 4 0.64 -7.32 15.72
CA ILE A 4 -0.40 -6.41 15.21
C ILE A 4 -0.82 -5.46 16.32
N LEU A 5 -0.76 -4.15 16.06
CA LEU A 5 -1.42 -3.14 16.88
C LEU A 5 -2.77 -2.81 16.23
N PHE A 6 -3.86 -3.10 16.92
CA PHE A 6 -5.21 -2.91 16.41
C PHE A 6 -5.93 -1.81 17.21
N ALA A 7 -6.31 -0.74 16.54
CA ALA A 7 -7.00 0.41 17.12
C ALA A 7 -8.38 0.59 16.51
N ASP A 8 -9.39 0.58 17.37
CA ASP A 8 -10.81 0.73 17.00
C ASP A 8 -11.60 1.06 18.28
N ASP A 9 -12.60 1.91 18.24
CA ASP A 9 -13.41 2.29 19.41
C ASP A 9 -14.60 1.36 19.66
N ASP A 10 -14.97 0.51 18.69
CA ASP A 10 -15.96 -0.56 18.90
C ASP A 10 -15.31 -1.76 19.60
N LEU A 11 -15.34 -1.77 20.94
CA LEU A 11 -14.77 -2.84 21.76
C LEU A 11 -15.34 -4.23 21.40
N LYS A 12 -16.63 -4.33 21.12
CA LYS A 12 -17.28 -5.63 20.87
C LYS A 12 -16.79 -6.26 19.59
N TYR A 13 -16.79 -5.50 18.51
CA TYR A 13 -16.26 -5.91 17.23
C TYR A 13 -14.77 -6.24 17.31
N SER A 14 -14.01 -5.37 17.96
CA SER A 14 -12.56 -5.50 18.09
C SER A 14 -12.13 -6.73 18.87
N MET A 15 -12.87 -7.13 19.91
CA MET A 15 -12.54 -8.35 20.65
C MET A 15 -12.78 -9.61 19.82
N LEU A 16 -13.81 -9.64 18.98
CA LEU A 16 -14.07 -10.75 18.05
C LEU A 16 -12.95 -10.85 17.00
N LEU A 17 -12.61 -9.73 16.37
CA LEU A 17 -11.56 -9.69 15.35
C LEU A 17 -10.18 -10.02 15.92
N LYS A 18 -9.85 -9.48 17.11
CA LYS A 18 -8.64 -9.83 17.85
C LYS A 18 -8.54 -11.34 18.09
N GLY A 19 -9.61 -11.94 18.63
CA GLY A 19 -9.67 -13.37 18.91
C GLY A 19 -9.47 -14.20 17.63
N PHE A 20 -10.09 -13.79 16.52
CA PHE A 20 -9.93 -14.43 15.23
C PHE A 20 -8.46 -14.38 14.75
N LEU A 21 -7.83 -13.22 14.76
CA LEU A 21 -6.43 -13.08 14.34
C LEU A 21 -5.47 -13.85 15.26
N GLN A 22 -5.72 -13.86 16.57
CA GLN A 22 -4.91 -14.64 17.51
C GLN A 22 -5.01 -16.16 17.26
N GLN A 23 -6.18 -16.67 16.90
CA GLN A 23 -6.35 -18.08 16.50
C GLN A 23 -5.56 -18.44 15.23
N HIS A 24 -5.26 -17.45 14.37
CA HIS A 24 -4.44 -17.61 13.17
C HIS A 24 -2.95 -17.28 13.41
N GLY A 25 -2.50 -17.23 14.68
CA GLY A 25 -1.08 -17.14 15.02
C GLY A 25 -0.49 -15.74 15.07
N TYR A 26 -1.31 -14.69 15.11
CA TYR A 26 -0.85 -13.30 15.26
C TYR A 26 -0.80 -12.88 16.73
N ASP A 27 0.18 -12.07 17.09
CA ASP A 27 0.23 -11.40 18.40
C ASP A 27 -0.47 -10.05 18.31
N VAL A 28 -1.68 -9.93 18.88
CA VAL A 28 -2.54 -8.77 18.69
C VAL A 28 -2.69 -7.96 19.96
N THR A 29 -2.16 -6.74 19.96
CA THR A 29 -2.38 -5.72 20.98
C THR A 29 -3.53 -4.81 20.56
N TYR A 30 -4.51 -4.60 21.42
CA TYR A 30 -5.68 -3.77 21.16
C TYR A 30 -5.58 -2.42 21.88
N ALA A 31 -5.93 -1.37 21.14
CA ALA A 31 -6.08 0.00 21.63
C ALA A 31 -7.49 0.52 21.36
N GLY A 32 -8.22 0.95 22.39
CA GLY A 32 -9.62 1.40 22.25
C GLY A 32 -9.79 2.83 21.74
N ASN A 33 -8.72 3.51 21.33
CA ASN A 33 -8.73 4.81 20.65
C ASN A 33 -7.36 5.11 20.05
N GLY A 34 -7.28 6.16 19.22
CA GLY A 34 -6.06 6.52 18.55
C GLY A 34 -4.93 6.99 19.48
N LYS A 35 -5.26 7.69 20.57
CA LYS A 35 -4.27 8.11 21.55
C LYS A 35 -3.57 6.93 22.20
N LYS A 36 -4.33 5.93 22.64
CA LYS A 36 -3.77 4.69 23.21
C LYS A 36 -2.94 3.92 22.18
N ALA A 37 -3.39 3.89 20.92
CA ALA A 37 -2.61 3.26 19.85
C ALA A 37 -1.25 3.94 19.68
N TRP A 38 -1.21 5.28 19.66
CA TRP A 38 0.02 6.03 19.59
C TRP A 38 0.93 5.80 20.80
N GLU A 39 0.38 5.81 22.03
CA GLU A 39 1.15 5.56 23.26
C GLU A 39 1.74 4.15 23.31
N GLN A 40 1.03 3.13 22.82
CA GLN A 40 1.47 1.74 22.82
C GLN A 40 2.44 1.41 21.67
N PHE A 41 2.42 2.16 20.58
CA PHE A 41 3.21 1.87 19.39
C PHE A 41 4.72 1.65 19.66
N PRO A 42 5.43 2.51 20.44
CA PRO A 42 6.86 2.34 20.71
C PRO A 42 7.19 1.08 21.53
N GLU A 43 6.27 0.63 22.39
CA GLU A 43 6.45 -0.56 23.25
C GLU A 43 6.15 -1.84 22.48
N VAL A 44 5.05 -1.86 21.71
CA VAL A 44 4.60 -3.02 20.92
C VAL A 44 5.56 -3.31 19.78
N LYS A 45 6.04 -2.27 19.11
CA LYS A 45 6.84 -2.36 17.88
C LYS A 45 6.17 -3.31 16.87
N PRO A 46 4.97 -2.97 16.40
CA PRO A 46 4.19 -3.84 15.56
C PRO A 46 4.77 -3.95 14.16
N ASP A 47 4.56 -5.09 13.52
CA ASP A 47 4.83 -5.30 12.09
C ASP A 47 3.69 -4.74 11.23
N LEU A 48 2.47 -4.71 11.80
CA LEU A 48 1.26 -4.19 11.17
C LEU A 48 0.44 -3.37 12.16
N VAL A 49 -0.09 -2.24 11.71
CA VAL A 49 -1.05 -1.43 12.44
C VAL A 49 -2.39 -1.46 11.70
N LEU A 50 -3.44 -1.92 12.36
CA LEU A 50 -4.83 -1.86 11.90
C LEU A 50 -5.49 -0.65 12.55
N LEU A 51 -5.96 0.31 11.77
CA LEU A 51 -6.53 1.55 12.28
C LEU A 51 -7.96 1.75 11.79
N ASP A 52 -8.90 1.85 12.71
CA ASP A 52 -10.13 2.56 12.38
C ASP A 52 -9.84 4.05 12.19
N ILE A 53 -10.56 4.68 11.29
CA ILE A 53 -10.39 6.12 11.04
C ILE A 53 -11.15 6.93 12.08
N ASN A 54 -12.38 6.52 12.40
CA ASN A 54 -13.27 7.28 13.26
C ASN A 54 -13.09 6.89 14.72
N MET A 55 -12.05 7.40 15.38
CA MET A 55 -11.82 7.15 16.80
C MET A 55 -11.85 8.44 17.61
N PRO A 56 -12.30 8.39 18.88
CA PRO A 56 -12.23 9.53 19.78
C PRO A 56 -10.77 9.88 20.15
N GLU A 57 -10.54 11.10 20.58
CA GLU A 57 -9.28 11.70 21.05
C GLU A 57 -8.22 11.91 19.94
N MET A 58 -8.03 10.94 19.05
CA MET A 58 -7.10 10.99 17.94
C MET A 58 -7.62 10.09 16.82
N ASP A 59 -7.85 10.63 15.64
CA ASP A 59 -8.34 9.87 14.50
C ASP A 59 -7.25 8.96 13.91
N GLY A 60 -7.66 7.94 13.13
CA GLY A 60 -6.71 6.98 12.55
C GLY A 60 -5.72 7.61 11.58
N TYR A 61 -6.07 8.71 10.93
CA TYR A 61 -5.15 9.42 10.04
C TYR A 61 -4.05 10.12 10.83
N GLU A 62 -4.41 10.77 11.94
CA GLU A 62 -3.44 11.43 12.81
C GLU A 62 -2.48 10.41 13.45
N VAL A 63 -2.98 9.24 13.85
CA VAL A 63 -2.14 8.14 14.33
C VAL A 63 -1.17 7.69 13.23
N ALA A 64 -1.67 7.46 12.02
CA ALA A 64 -0.84 7.02 10.89
C ALA A 64 0.24 8.04 10.53
N GLU A 65 -0.09 9.33 10.52
CA GLU A 65 0.87 10.41 10.26
C GLU A 65 2.01 10.42 11.27
N ARG A 66 1.68 10.32 12.57
CA ARG A 66 2.68 10.27 13.65
C ARG A 66 3.56 9.03 13.56
N ILE A 67 2.97 7.87 13.27
CA ILE A 67 3.70 6.62 13.08
C ILE A 67 4.66 6.75 11.88
N ARG A 68 4.21 7.28 10.76
CA ARG A 68 5.05 7.48 9.55
C ARG A 68 6.23 8.40 9.79
N ALA A 69 6.12 9.37 10.70
CA ALA A 69 7.22 10.25 11.06
C ALA A 69 8.37 9.53 11.79
N ILE A 70 8.08 8.44 12.50
CA ILE A 70 9.08 7.69 13.29
C ILE A 70 9.40 6.31 12.68
N ASP A 71 8.43 5.68 12.02
CA ASP A 71 8.61 4.42 11.31
C ASP A 71 7.92 4.47 9.94
N PRO A 72 8.68 4.76 8.88
CA PRO A 72 8.14 4.80 7.52
C PRO A 72 7.85 3.42 6.93
N LYS A 73 8.30 2.31 7.56
CA LYS A 73 8.25 0.95 6.99
C LYS A 73 7.11 0.10 7.53
N VAL A 74 6.64 0.35 8.75
CA VAL A 74 5.57 -0.46 9.36
C VAL A 74 4.35 -0.50 8.44
N LEU A 75 3.71 -1.65 8.32
CA LEU A 75 2.49 -1.76 7.52
C LEU A 75 1.32 -1.07 8.24
N ILE A 76 0.52 -0.29 7.50
CA ILE A 76 -0.69 0.35 8.02
C ILE A 76 -1.86 0.00 7.12
N PHE A 77 -2.90 -0.60 7.69
CA PHE A 77 -4.18 -0.85 7.04
C PHE A 77 -5.26 -0.01 7.74
N PHE A 78 -6.04 0.71 6.96
CA PHE A 78 -7.23 1.36 7.47
C PHE A 78 -8.45 0.46 7.37
N LEU A 79 -9.19 0.35 8.47
CA LEU A 79 -10.49 -0.33 8.55
C LEU A 79 -11.55 0.74 8.79
N THR A 80 -12.49 0.95 7.88
CA THR A 80 -13.34 2.13 7.98
C THR A 80 -14.72 2.00 7.35
N ASP A 81 -15.70 2.64 7.96
CA ASP A 81 -17.05 2.82 7.40
C ASP A 81 -17.09 3.88 6.27
N ARG A 82 -16.03 4.67 6.12
CA ARG A 82 -15.97 5.74 5.12
C ARG A 82 -15.69 5.18 3.73
N THR A 83 -16.69 5.31 2.88
CA THR A 83 -16.60 4.94 1.45
C THR A 83 -16.35 6.14 0.54
N GLU A 84 -16.25 7.36 1.09
CA GLU A 84 -16.16 8.59 0.31
C GLU A 84 -14.79 8.74 -0.38
N LYS A 85 -14.86 9.28 -1.60
CA LYS A 85 -13.69 9.43 -2.49
C LYS A 85 -12.57 10.31 -1.90
N ASN A 86 -12.95 11.33 -1.10
CA ASN A 86 -12.00 12.25 -0.49
C ASN A 86 -11.22 11.63 0.68
N ASP A 87 -11.84 10.74 1.46
CA ASP A 87 -11.20 10.05 2.57
C ASP A 87 -10.15 9.06 2.09
N ARG A 88 -10.41 8.38 0.97
CA ARG A 88 -9.41 7.52 0.31
C ARG A 88 -8.20 8.31 -0.20
N LEU A 89 -8.40 9.52 -0.72
CA LEU A 89 -7.30 10.38 -1.17
C LEU A 89 -6.40 10.82 -0.01
N LYS A 90 -6.98 11.10 1.16
CA LYS A 90 -6.24 11.44 2.38
C LYS A 90 -5.45 10.24 2.92
N GLY A 91 -6.05 9.04 2.95
CA GLY A 91 -5.35 7.80 3.34
C GLY A 91 -4.18 7.45 2.40
N PHE A 92 -4.32 7.71 1.12
CA PHE A 92 -3.25 7.51 0.14
C PHE A 92 -2.06 8.46 0.35
N SER A 93 -2.29 9.72 0.76
CA SER A 93 -1.23 10.67 1.05
C SER A 93 -0.39 10.25 2.26
N LEU A 94 -0.96 9.48 3.19
CA LEU A 94 -0.32 8.95 4.40
C LEU A 94 0.43 7.62 4.19
N LYS A 95 0.58 7.17 2.93
CA LYS A 95 1.29 5.93 2.58
C LYS A 95 0.73 4.69 3.30
N ALA A 96 -0.59 4.61 3.45
CA ALA A 96 -1.23 3.40 3.93
C ALA A 96 -1.02 2.26 2.92
N ASN A 97 -0.79 1.06 3.43
CA ASN A 97 -0.52 -0.12 2.62
C ASN A 97 -1.81 -0.76 2.09
N ASP A 98 -2.91 -0.64 2.85
CA ASP A 98 -4.23 -1.09 2.39
C ASP A 98 -5.37 -0.30 3.05
N TYR A 99 -6.58 -0.49 2.51
CA TYR A 99 -7.81 0.19 2.94
C TYR A 99 -8.99 -0.77 2.79
N LEU A 100 -9.57 -1.18 3.92
CA LEU A 100 -10.66 -2.14 3.97
C LEU A 100 -11.94 -1.46 4.48
N ALA A 101 -12.98 -1.46 3.64
CA ALA A 101 -14.27 -0.87 4.00
C ALA A 101 -15.08 -1.81 4.90
N LYS A 102 -15.59 -1.30 6.02
CA LYS A 102 -16.57 -2.00 6.87
C LYS A 102 -17.96 -1.94 6.20
N PRO A 103 -18.78 -3.00 6.29
CA PRO A 103 -18.48 -4.28 6.90
C PRO A 103 -17.62 -5.18 5.98
N PHE A 104 -16.68 -5.91 6.56
CA PHE A 104 -15.86 -6.92 5.86
C PHE A 104 -15.88 -8.23 6.64
N TYR A 105 -15.56 -9.32 5.97
CA TYR A 105 -15.37 -10.63 6.61
C TYR A 105 -13.95 -10.71 7.23
N PRO A 106 -13.78 -11.26 8.45
CA PRO A 106 -12.45 -11.42 9.05
C PRO A 106 -11.47 -12.18 8.16
N GLU A 107 -11.96 -13.13 7.36
CA GLU A 107 -11.19 -13.90 6.40
C GLU A 107 -10.63 -13.02 5.25
N GLU A 108 -11.35 -11.96 4.87
CA GLU A 108 -10.86 -11.01 3.87
C GLU A 108 -9.66 -10.22 4.40
N LEU A 109 -9.75 -9.76 5.64
CA LEU A 109 -8.62 -9.10 6.29
C LEU A 109 -7.44 -10.05 6.45
N LEU A 110 -7.69 -11.29 6.88
CA LEU A 110 -6.66 -12.32 7.02
C LEU A 110 -5.92 -12.56 5.70
N ALA A 111 -6.65 -12.78 4.61
CA ALA A 111 -6.05 -12.98 3.28
C ALA A 111 -5.16 -11.81 2.85
N ARG A 112 -5.56 -10.57 3.14
CA ARG A 112 -4.77 -9.36 2.85
C ARG A 112 -3.51 -9.27 3.71
N ILE A 113 -3.61 -9.66 4.98
CA ILE A 113 -2.46 -9.73 5.89
C ILE A 113 -1.49 -10.81 5.39
N GLU A 114 -1.98 -12.02 5.11
CA GLU A 114 -1.16 -13.13 4.62
C GLU A 114 -0.48 -12.79 3.30
N GLU A 115 -1.18 -12.19 2.35
CA GLU A 115 -0.60 -11.71 1.10
C GLU A 115 0.59 -10.78 1.33
N ARG A 116 0.46 -9.85 2.31
CA ARG A 116 1.55 -8.89 2.61
C ARG A 116 2.73 -9.51 3.33
N PHE A 117 2.51 -10.52 4.14
CA PHE A 117 3.57 -11.19 4.88
C PHE A 117 4.13 -12.42 4.17
N SER A 118 3.35 -13.16 3.37
CA SER A 118 3.86 -14.26 2.55
C SER A 118 4.81 -13.78 1.45
N MET A 119 4.66 -12.55 0.98
CA MET A 119 5.66 -11.89 0.15
C MET A 119 6.99 -11.70 0.90
N ASN A 120 7.00 -11.78 2.24
CA ASN A 120 8.19 -11.61 3.08
C ASN A 120 8.82 -12.94 3.55
N GLU A 121 8.12 -14.08 3.46
CA GLU A 121 8.64 -15.37 3.95
C GLU A 121 9.24 -16.29 2.89
N SER A 122 8.98 -16.04 1.62
CA SER A 122 9.59 -16.81 0.54
C SER A 122 10.81 -16.07 -0.01
N GLU A 123 11.97 -16.62 0.30
CA GLU A 123 13.28 -16.33 -0.27
C GLU A 123 14.19 -15.44 0.60
N THR A 124 15.42 -15.86 0.71
CA THR A 124 16.59 -14.97 0.65
C THR A 124 16.29 -13.97 -0.44
N ILE A 125 15.83 -12.77 -0.06
CA ILE A 125 15.33 -11.76 -0.99
C ILE A 125 16.51 -11.30 -1.82
N GLU A 126 16.68 -11.86 -3.01
CA GLU A 126 17.32 -11.08 -4.06
C GLU A 126 16.49 -9.82 -4.19
N GLU A 127 17.08 -8.67 -3.93
CA GLU A 127 16.38 -7.37 -4.06
C GLU A 127 15.82 -7.33 -5.48
N GLU A 128 14.48 -7.36 -5.60
CA GLU A 128 13.83 -7.25 -6.92
C GLU A 128 14.01 -5.83 -7.42
N VAL A 129 15.10 -5.61 -8.16
CA VAL A 129 15.54 -4.31 -8.64
C VAL A 129 15.37 -4.25 -10.15
N TYR A 130 14.75 -3.18 -10.61
CA TYR A 130 14.59 -2.89 -12.03
C TYR A 130 15.38 -1.63 -12.38
N HIS A 131 16.08 -1.69 -13.51
CA HIS A 131 16.81 -0.55 -14.04
C HIS A 131 16.19 -0.12 -15.38
N PHE A 132 15.77 1.13 -15.45
CA PHE A 132 15.25 1.72 -16.67
C PHE A 132 15.58 3.20 -16.72
N GLY A 133 16.17 3.67 -17.82
CA GLY A 133 16.72 5.01 -17.92
C GLY A 133 17.79 5.27 -16.84
N GLU A 134 17.70 6.39 -16.14
CA GLU A 134 18.52 6.70 -14.96
C GLU A 134 17.89 6.24 -13.65
N THR A 135 16.71 5.64 -13.69
CA THR A 135 15.96 5.20 -12.52
C THR A 135 16.29 3.77 -12.14
N THR A 136 16.57 3.57 -10.86
CA THR A 136 16.60 2.28 -10.19
C THR A 136 15.32 2.14 -9.35
N PHE A 137 14.51 1.14 -9.64
CA PHE A 137 13.32 0.82 -8.89
C PHE A 137 13.56 -0.40 -8.00
N CYS A 138 13.58 -0.21 -6.68
CA CYS A 138 13.68 -1.26 -5.68
C CYS A 138 12.25 -1.63 -5.22
N TYR A 139 11.72 -2.73 -5.77
CA TYR A 139 10.33 -3.15 -5.53
C TYR A 139 10.05 -3.40 -4.04
N ASN A 140 10.91 -4.17 -3.37
CA ASN A 140 10.75 -4.55 -1.97
C ASN A 140 10.70 -3.36 -1.00
N ASN A 141 11.32 -2.25 -1.38
CA ASN A 141 11.33 -1.01 -0.59
C ASN A 141 10.33 0.05 -1.08
N ASN A 142 9.56 -0.24 -2.13
CA ASN A 142 8.68 0.72 -2.80
C ASN A 142 9.40 2.02 -3.16
N GLU A 143 10.62 1.92 -3.65
CA GLU A 143 11.53 3.06 -3.79
C GLU A 143 12.03 3.23 -5.22
N LEU A 144 11.99 4.48 -5.69
CA LEU A 144 12.62 4.95 -6.93
C LEU A 144 13.86 5.76 -6.57
N ARG A 145 15.00 5.42 -7.15
CA ARG A 145 16.27 6.14 -6.98
C ARG A 145 16.76 6.63 -8.34
N THR A 146 17.15 7.89 -8.41
CA THR A 146 17.97 8.46 -9.49
C THR A 146 19.25 9.00 -8.89
N ARG A 147 20.16 9.54 -9.71
CA ARG A 147 21.38 10.19 -9.20
C ARG A 147 21.10 11.35 -8.25
N SER A 148 19.97 12.05 -8.44
CA SER A 148 19.63 13.30 -7.75
C SER A 148 18.43 13.22 -6.82
N SER A 149 17.67 12.13 -6.84
CA SER A 149 16.43 12.02 -6.06
C SER A 149 16.17 10.60 -5.56
N ARG A 150 15.41 10.55 -4.46
CA ARG A 150 14.88 9.34 -3.85
C ARG A 150 13.41 9.56 -3.57
N VAL A 151 12.56 8.76 -4.19
CA VAL A 151 11.09 8.89 -4.09
C VAL A 151 10.51 7.58 -3.60
N LEU A 152 9.72 7.63 -2.54
CA LEU A 152 8.93 6.48 -2.09
C LEU A 152 7.56 6.52 -2.75
N ILE A 153 7.13 5.37 -3.24
CA ILE A 153 5.82 5.15 -3.83
C ILE A 153 4.99 4.22 -2.95
N THR A 154 3.68 4.17 -3.15
CA THR A 154 2.84 3.22 -2.42
C THR A 154 3.04 1.80 -2.95
N SER A 155 2.73 0.76 -2.14
CA SER A 155 2.82 -0.63 -2.58
C SER A 155 2.03 -0.88 -3.86
N ARG A 156 0.82 -0.31 -3.96
CA ARG A 156 -0.02 -0.42 -5.16
C ARG A 156 0.59 0.24 -6.41
N GLN A 157 1.29 1.34 -6.22
CA GLN A 157 2.08 1.97 -7.30
C GLN A 157 3.29 1.10 -7.66
N ALA A 158 3.92 0.47 -6.67
CA ALA A 158 5.02 -0.46 -6.89
C ALA A 158 4.56 -1.70 -7.68
N ASP A 159 3.40 -2.28 -7.34
CA ASP A 159 2.84 -3.42 -8.07
C ASP A 159 2.58 -3.07 -9.54
N ILE A 160 1.99 -1.90 -9.80
CA ILE A 160 1.75 -1.42 -11.17
C ILE A 160 3.08 -1.20 -11.91
N LEU A 161 4.03 -0.51 -11.25
CA LEU A 161 5.32 -0.20 -11.87
C LEU A 161 6.15 -1.45 -12.15
N ARG A 162 6.10 -2.45 -11.23
CA ARG A 162 6.70 -3.77 -11.44
C ARG A 162 6.17 -4.45 -12.69
N LEU A 163 4.84 -4.44 -12.87
CA LEU A 163 4.22 -5.01 -14.06
C LEU A 163 4.66 -4.29 -15.34
N LEU A 164 4.73 -2.97 -15.30
CA LEU A 164 5.23 -2.17 -16.42
C LEU A 164 6.72 -2.40 -16.68
N ALA A 165 7.54 -2.49 -15.63
CA ALA A 165 8.98 -2.72 -15.70
C ALA A 165 9.32 -4.11 -16.25
N LYS A 166 8.52 -5.14 -15.93
CA LYS A 166 8.64 -6.47 -16.55
C LYS A 166 8.27 -6.47 -18.05
N ASN A 167 7.57 -5.44 -18.53
CA ASN A 167 7.08 -5.32 -19.89
C ASN A 167 7.56 -4.03 -20.57
N ILE A 168 8.78 -3.56 -20.29
CA ILE A 168 9.32 -2.33 -20.90
C ILE A 168 9.20 -2.39 -22.42
N GLY A 169 8.69 -1.32 -23.02
CA GLY A 169 8.47 -1.20 -24.47
C GLY A 169 7.23 -1.92 -24.99
N ASN A 170 6.57 -2.74 -24.16
CA ASN A 170 5.37 -3.46 -24.55
C ASN A 170 4.12 -2.87 -23.89
N VAL A 171 2.97 -3.11 -24.52
CA VAL A 171 1.68 -2.63 -24.02
C VAL A 171 1.19 -3.52 -22.89
N VAL A 172 0.93 -2.93 -21.73
CA VAL A 172 0.22 -3.58 -20.62
C VAL A 172 -1.22 -3.05 -20.62
N SER A 173 -2.20 -3.93 -20.81
CA SER A 173 -3.60 -3.54 -20.86
C SER A 173 -4.11 -3.10 -19.47
N LYS A 174 -5.19 -2.32 -19.46
CA LYS A 174 -5.82 -1.93 -18.18
C LYS A 174 -6.36 -3.13 -17.42
N GLU A 175 -6.88 -4.09 -18.14
CA GLU A 175 -7.42 -5.34 -17.59
C GLU A 175 -6.32 -6.14 -16.90
N MET A 176 -5.16 -6.32 -17.55
CA MET A 176 -4.00 -6.98 -16.93
C MET A 176 -3.55 -6.26 -15.63
N ILE A 177 -3.53 -4.92 -15.62
CA ILE A 177 -3.18 -4.16 -14.42
C ILE A 177 -4.21 -4.37 -13.32
N GLN A 178 -5.51 -4.35 -13.68
CA GLN A 178 -6.57 -4.55 -12.70
C GLN A 178 -6.53 -5.96 -12.09
N GLU A 179 -6.37 -6.98 -12.91
CA GLU A 179 -6.25 -8.37 -12.44
C GLU A 179 -5.04 -8.56 -11.54
N ALA A 180 -3.87 -8.05 -11.95
CA ALA A 180 -2.63 -8.20 -11.19
C ALA A 180 -2.65 -7.45 -9.84
N VAL A 181 -3.33 -6.28 -9.76
CA VAL A 181 -3.25 -5.40 -8.58
C VAL A 181 -4.49 -5.45 -7.69
N TRP A 182 -5.65 -5.81 -8.25
CA TRP A 182 -6.94 -5.87 -7.52
C TRP A 182 -7.64 -7.23 -7.63
N GLY A 183 -7.08 -8.18 -8.37
CA GLY A 183 -7.67 -9.51 -8.56
C GLY A 183 -8.97 -9.51 -9.39
N THR A 184 -9.53 -8.35 -9.73
CA THR A 184 -10.81 -8.23 -10.46
C THR A 184 -10.83 -7.05 -11.42
N VAL A 185 -11.46 -7.25 -12.57
CA VAL A 185 -11.71 -6.18 -13.53
C VAL A 185 -13.04 -5.50 -13.21
N SER A 186 -13.01 -4.19 -12.99
CA SER A 186 -14.20 -3.39 -12.70
C SER A 186 -14.04 -1.95 -13.21
N TYR A 187 -15.18 -1.25 -13.36
CA TYR A 187 -15.15 0.16 -13.73
C TYR A 187 -14.42 1.02 -12.68
N ALA A 188 -14.65 0.74 -11.40
CA ALA A 188 -13.99 1.44 -10.29
C ALA A 188 -12.45 1.24 -10.34
N ASN A 189 -11.99 0.01 -10.55
CA ASN A 189 -10.57 -0.30 -10.69
C ASN A 189 -9.97 0.37 -11.94
N SER A 190 -10.70 0.44 -13.04
CA SER A 190 -10.28 1.16 -14.24
C SER A 190 -10.02 2.65 -14.00
N LEU A 191 -10.86 3.30 -13.17
CA LEU A 191 -10.63 4.69 -12.73
C LEU A 191 -9.42 4.79 -11.80
N ALA A 192 -9.29 3.84 -10.87
CA ALA A 192 -8.15 3.78 -9.95
C ALA A 192 -6.81 3.66 -10.71
N VAL A 193 -6.73 2.82 -11.74
CA VAL A 193 -5.54 2.71 -12.62
C VAL A 193 -5.14 4.08 -13.17
N ASN A 194 -6.09 4.86 -13.71
CA ASN A 194 -5.78 6.19 -14.26
C ASN A 194 -5.15 7.13 -13.22
N VAL A 195 -5.67 7.09 -11.99
CA VAL A 195 -5.17 7.89 -10.87
C VAL A 195 -3.74 7.46 -10.52
N GLN A 196 -3.50 6.14 -10.38
CA GLN A 196 -2.17 5.63 -10.06
C GLN A 196 -1.14 5.95 -11.16
N MET A 197 -1.52 5.92 -12.43
CA MET A 197 -0.65 6.33 -13.53
C MET A 197 -0.24 7.80 -13.46
N THR A 198 -1.13 8.67 -12.98
CA THR A 198 -0.79 10.08 -12.77
C THR A 198 0.25 10.23 -11.67
N TYR A 199 0.09 9.53 -10.55
CA TYR A 199 1.08 9.55 -9.47
C TYR A 199 2.42 8.94 -9.88
N LEU A 200 2.42 7.83 -10.62
CA LEU A 200 3.65 7.21 -11.12
C LEU A 200 4.42 8.13 -12.08
N ARG A 201 3.72 8.84 -12.97
CA ARG A 201 4.35 9.85 -13.84
C ARG A 201 4.99 10.98 -13.02
N HIS A 202 4.31 11.41 -11.95
CA HIS A 202 4.88 12.42 -11.06
C HIS A 202 6.10 11.88 -10.29
N ALA A 203 6.04 10.64 -9.83
CA ALA A 203 7.18 10.00 -9.13
C ALA A 203 8.41 9.82 -10.04
N LEU A 204 8.19 9.60 -11.34
CA LEU A 204 9.23 9.42 -12.35
C LEU A 204 9.71 10.72 -13.02
N GLN A 205 9.16 11.88 -12.65
CA GLN A 205 9.46 13.18 -13.31
C GLN A 205 10.94 13.61 -13.22
N HIS A 206 11.70 13.02 -12.28
CA HIS A 206 13.12 13.30 -12.10
C HIS A 206 14.03 12.56 -13.10
N ASP A 207 13.46 11.69 -13.92
CA ASP A 207 14.14 10.98 -14.99
C ASP A 207 13.48 11.29 -16.33
N ALA A 208 14.10 12.20 -17.09
CA ALA A 208 13.57 12.64 -18.38
C ALA A 208 13.63 11.54 -19.45
N THR A 209 14.42 10.50 -19.24
CA THR A 209 14.56 9.37 -20.17
C THR A 209 13.44 8.34 -20.04
N VAL A 210 12.64 8.40 -18.96
CA VAL A 210 11.58 7.44 -18.67
C VAL A 210 10.20 8.06 -18.89
N LYS A 211 9.33 7.36 -19.59
CA LYS A 211 7.94 7.80 -19.81
C LYS A 211 6.96 6.65 -19.64
N ILE A 212 5.81 6.95 -18.99
CA ILE A 212 4.62 6.09 -19.03
C ILE A 212 3.63 6.70 -20.02
N GLU A 213 3.48 6.10 -21.17
CA GLU A 213 2.56 6.53 -22.21
C GLU A 213 1.22 5.82 -22.12
N SER A 214 0.14 6.55 -22.43
CA SER A 214 -1.21 5.98 -22.52
C SER A 214 -1.54 5.72 -23.98
N LEU A 215 -1.78 4.48 -24.36
CA LEU A 215 -2.25 4.11 -25.68
C LEU A 215 -3.78 3.95 -25.65
N LYS A 216 -4.47 4.80 -26.41
CA LYS A 216 -5.95 4.83 -26.43
C LYS A 216 -6.53 3.43 -26.69
N LYS A 217 -7.40 2.95 -25.79
CA LYS A 217 -8.06 1.64 -25.84
C LYS A 217 -7.12 0.42 -25.78
N LYS A 218 -5.82 0.60 -25.58
CA LYS A 218 -4.86 -0.51 -25.53
C LYS A 218 -4.25 -0.69 -24.12
N GLY A 219 -3.92 0.40 -23.43
CA GLY A 219 -3.30 0.33 -22.10
C GLY A 219 -2.17 1.33 -21.93
N TYR A 220 -1.11 0.91 -21.26
CA TYR A 220 0.04 1.73 -20.90
C TYR A 220 1.34 1.06 -21.33
N VAL A 221 2.34 1.86 -21.65
CA VAL A 221 3.69 1.44 -21.97
C VAL A 221 4.68 2.23 -21.13
N LEU A 222 5.60 1.53 -20.46
CA LEU A 222 6.79 2.13 -19.90
C LEU A 222 7.88 2.11 -20.97
N SER A 223 8.35 3.27 -21.39
CA SER A 223 9.37 3.43 -22.40
C SER A 223 10.60 4.14 -21.87
N VAL A 224 11.77 3.76 -22.36
CA VAL A 224 13.04 4.44 -22.10
C VAL A 224 13.48 5.08 -23.41
N ILE A 225 13.71 6.39 -23.36
CA ILE A 225 14.18 7.16 -24.50
C ILE A 225 15.72 7.12 -24.46
N SER A 226 16.34 6.51 -25.45
CA SER A 226 17.79 6.62 -25.60
C SER A 226 18.16 8.07 -25.87
N SER A 227 19.05 8.62 -25.04
CA SER A 227 19.70 9.90 -25.37
C SER A 227 20.59 9.65 -26.59
N GLU A 228 20.25 10.25 -27.72
CA GLU A 228 21.18 10.38 -28.83
C GLU A 228 22.36 11.28 -28.47
#